data_7ef9f0d7d66b43f234e7a0c20c023b2f
#
_entry.id   7ef9f0d7d66b43f234e7a0c20c023b2f
#
_cell.length_a   1.000
_cell.length_b   1.000
_cell.length_c   1.000
_cell.angle_alpha   90.00
_cell.angle_beta   90.00
_cell.angle_gamma   90.00
#
_symmetry.space_group_name_H-M   'P 1'
#
loop_
_entity.id
_entity.type
_entity.pdbx_description
1 polymer ?
#
loop_
_entity_poly.entity_id
_entity_poly.type
_entity_poly.pdbx_seq_one_letter_code
_entity_poly.pdbx_strand_id
1 'polypeptide(L)'
;MSEERKTIYLCLAHMSEEGWEQKYVKEAFDTNWVVPMGPNVNAFEKDLEAFANSKSDGSQPLDRKVVCLSAGTAAVHLALIGCGVKAGDEVLVQSYTFCASSHPITYLGAKPIFIGSEGETWNMDPQLLEKAIIDRKEKTGKYPKAIIPVALYGMPYHIDKIMAIADKYSIPVVEDAAEGMGSRFDGQVLGTFGRYGVLSFNGNKMITTSGGGALICRNPEEANEIMWYATQARDAYPYYQHTATGYNYRMSNVCAGIGRGQMTVLNSHIAHHKHVQKLYEELLADIPGIHIHKQPEDHRFDGNFWLCAATLDPSVHIQGQENAYKEVIKTAVGGAAGVIHAVESATTDCQPNDNVEALRVFMHGKKTETRPTWKPMH
;
A
#
# COMPACT_ATOMS: atom_id res chain seq x y z
N MET A 1 12.67 -20.65 37.23
CA MET A 1 12.09 -19.32 36.95
C MET A 1 11.99 -19.25 35.44
N SER A 2 10.77 -19.30 34.89
CA SER A 2 10.55 -19.09 33.44
C SER A 2 10.86 -17.62 33.16
N GLU A 3 11.90 -17.36 32.37
CA GLU A 3 12.10 -16.02 31.82
C GLU A 3 10.82 -15.63 31.07
N GLU A 4 10.22 -14.54 31.51
CA GLU A 4 9.03 -13.97 30.87
C GLU A 4 9.47 -13.52 29.49
N ARG A 5 9.05 -14.25 28.43
CA ARG A 5 9.41 -13.94 27.06
C ARG A 5 8.82 -12.58 26.70
N LYS A 6 9.67 -11.61 26.39
CA LYS A 6 9.26 -10.28 25.95
C LYS A 6 8.50 -10.40 24.63
N THR A 7 7.31 -9.81 24.57
CA THR A 7 6.54 -9.76 23.33
C THR A 7 7.29 -8.96 22.27
N ILE A 8 7.47 -9.53 21.09
CA ILE A 8 7.99 -8.85 19.92
C ILE A 8 6.79 -8.45 19.07
N TYR A 9 6.61 -7.14 18.89
CA TYR A 9 5.52 -6.60 18.06
C TYR A 9 5.93 -6.56 16.59
N LEU A 10 4.97 -6.80 15.70
CA LEU A 10 5.17 -6.67 14.28
C LEU A 10 5.19 -5.18 13.89
N CYS A 11 6.26 -4.76 13.22
CA CYS A 11 6.37 -3.47 12.56
C CYS A 11 5.99 -2.26 13.43
N LEU A 12 6.78 -2.01 14.49
CA LEU A 12 6.63 -0.80 15.30
C LEU A 12 7.24 0.41 14.58
N ALA A 13 6.64 1.58 14.78
CA ALA A 13 7.25 2.83 14.38
C ALA A 13 8.53 3.08 15.19
N HIS A 14 9.61 3.44 14.51
CA HIS A 14 10.88 3.83 15.10
C HIS A 14 11.19 5.28 14.77
N MET A 15 11.44 6.06 15.82
CA MET A 15 11.79 7.48 15.68
C MET A 15 13.29 7.65 15.47
N SER A 16 13.70 8.81 14.93
CA SER A 16 15.10 9.16 14.84
C SER A 16 15.74 9.29 16.24
N GLU A 17 16.98 8.82 16.40
CA GLU A 17 17.71 8.95 17.67
C GLU A 17 17.98 10.42 18.03
N GLU A 18 18.15 11.27 17.03
CA GLU A 18 18.39 12.70 17.18
C GLU A 18 17.14 13.52 17.49
N GLY A 19 15.94 12.89 17.47
CA GLY A 19 14.69 13.55 17.81
C GLY A 19 14.18 14.56 16.77
N TRP A 20 14.44 14.31 15.49
CA TRP A 20 14.01 15.21 14.41
C TRP A 20 12.51 15.40 14.35
N GLU A 21 11.74 14.34 14.62
CA GLU A 21 10.28 14.39 14.64
C GLU A 21 9.78 15.38 15.68
N GLN A 22 10.30 15.28 16.92
CA GLN A 22 9.94 16.16 18.03
C GLN A 22 10.32 17.62 17.73
N LYS A 23 11.47 17.84 17.10
CA LYS A 23 11.93 19.16 16.69
C LYS A 23 10.96 19.83 15.72
N TYR A 24 10.57 19.15 14.64
CA TYR A 24 9.66 19.72 13.63
C TYR A 24 8.22 19.86 14.15
N VAL A 25 7.77 18.97 15.01
CA VAL A 25 6.47 19.10 15.70
C VAL A 25 6.50 20.31 16.64
N LYS A 26 7.56 20.46 17.45
CA LYS A 26 7.71 21.63 18.33
C LYS A 26 7.72 22.94 17.54
N GLU A 27 8.43 22.99 16.42
CA GLU A 27 8.46 24.16 15.54
C GLU A 27 7.06 24.55 15.05
N ALA A 28 6.22 23.56 14.69
CA ALA A 28 4.84 23.82 14.29
C ALA A 28 4.01 24.48 15.41
N PHE A 29 4.20 24.05 16.66
CA PHE A 29 3.54 24.65 17.82
C PHE A 29 4.10 26.04 18.15
N ASP A 30 5.40 26.21 18.16
CA ASP A 30 6.07 27.49 18.49
C ASP A 30 5.67 28.60 17.47
N THR A 31 5.38 28.21 16.24
CA THR A 31 5.03 29.15 15.15
C THR A 31 3.54 29.20 14.83
N ASN A 32 2.69 28.50 15.61
CA ASN A 32 1.24 28.40 15.44
C ASN A 32 0.79 27.78 14.06
N TRP A 33 1.64 26.97 13.43
CA TRP A 33 1.29 26.23 12.22
C TRP A 33 0.64 24.85 12.54
N VAL A 34 -0.39 24.86 13.41
CA VAL A 34 -1.15 23.65 13.78
C VAL A 34 -2.43 23.58 12.93
N VAL A 35 -2.25 23.43 11.62
CA VAL A 35 -3.28 23.48 10.57
C VAL A 35 -2.93 22.51 9.44
N PRO A 36 -3.86 22.20 8.49
CA PRO A 36 -3.58 21.28 7.38
C PRO A 36 -2.84 21.98 6.22
N MET A 37 -1.91 22.84 6.53
CA MET A 37 -0.98 23.54 5.61
C MET A 37 0.20 24.05 6.42
N GLY A 38 1.29 24.43 5.75
CA GLY A 38 2.40 25.11 6.41
C GLY A 38 3.77 24.59 6.00
N PRO A 39 4.83 25.13 6.64
CA PRO A 39 6.22 24.85 6.25
C PRO A 39 6.59 23.37 6.23
N ASN A 40 6.11 22.59 7.23
CA ASN A 40 6.42 21.16 7.28
C ASN A 40 5.77 20.38 6.14
N VAL A 41 4.51 20.68 5.80
CA VAL A 41 3.85 20.01 4.66
C VAL A 41 4.60 20.28 3.37
N ASN A 42 4.94 21.56 3.12
CA ASN A 42 5.65 21.95 1.90
C ASN A 42 7.05 21.35 1.83
N ALA A 43 7.75 21.26 2.95
CA ALA A 43 9.08 20.65 3.01
C ALA A 43 9.01 19.13 2.85
N PHE A 44 8.04 18.47 3.49
CA PHE A 44 7.86 17.03 3.38
C PHE A 44 7.49 16.61 1.93
N GLU A 45 6.66 17.38 1.23
CA GLU A 45 6.40 17.15 -0.19
C GLU A 45 7.68 17.22 -1.03
N LYS A 46 8.55 18.19 -0.77
CA LYS A 46 9.85 18.31 -1.46
C LYS A 46 10.79 17.15 -1.13
N ASP A 47 10.85 16.72 0.14
CA ASP A 47 11.66 15.58 0.55
C ASP A 47 11.18 14.30 -0.16
N LEU A 48 9.86 14.09 -0.25
CA LEU A 48 9.25 12.99 -0.97
C LEU A 48 9.47 13.08 -2.49
N GLU A 49 9.37 14.27 -3.09
CA GLU A 49 9.69 14.50 -4.51
C GLU A 49 11.14 14.16 -4.81
N ALA A 50 12.08 14.63 -4.00
CA ALA A 50 13.50 14.33 -4.16
C ALA A 50 13.76 12.82 -4.09
N PHE A 51 13.10 12.13 -3.15
CA PHE A 51 13.23 10.69 -3.01
C PHE A 51 12.59 9.93 -4.19
N ALA A 52 11.32 10.25 -4.54
CA ALA A 52 10.57 9.58 -5.61
C ALA A 52 11.25 9.75 -6.98
N ASN A 53 11.84 10.90 -7.23
CA ASN A 53 12.51 11.20 -8.50
C ASN A 53 13.93 10.63 -8.61
N SER A 54 14.47 10.08 -7.51
CA SER A 54 15.81 9.52 -7.49
C SER A 54 15.88 8.18 -8.24
N LYS A 55 17.01 7.94 -8.92
CA LYS A 55 17.34 6.65 -9.53
C LYS A 55 18.63 6.11 -8.96
N SER A 56 18.71 4.80 -8.73
CA SER A 56 19.89 4.19 -8.12
C SER A 56 21.10 4.12 -9.07
N ASP A 57 20.87 4.18 -10.38
CA ASP A 57 21.88 4.14 -11.42
C ASP A 57 22.50 5.52 -11.72
N GLY A 58 22.05 6.58 -11.02
CA GLY A 58 22.48 7.95 -11.24
C GLY A 58 22.03 8.58 -12.56
N SER A 59 21.11 7.93 -13.30
CA SER A 59 20.52 8.51 -14.51
C SER A 59 19.67 9.75 -14.18
N GLN A 60 19.19 10.45 -15.23
CA GLN A 60 18.40 11.67 -15.05
C GLN A 60 17.20 11.42 -14.13
N PRO A 61 17.00 12.26 -13.10
CA PRO A 61 15.85 12.20 -12.22
C PRO A 61 14.53 12.33 -13.00
N LEU A 62 13.47 11.73 -12.47
CA LEU A 62 12.12 11.99 -12.93
C LEU A 62 11.67 13.40 -12.51
N ASP A 63 10.54 13.88 -13.03
CA ASP A 63 9.88 15.13 -12.60
C ASP A 63 8.48 14.85 -12.06
N ARG A 64 8.38 13.92 -11.11
CA ARG A 64 7.14 13.62 -10.38
C ARG A 64 6.88 14.71 -9.34
N LYS A 65 5.60 14.98 -9.08
CA LYS A 65 5.14 15.86 -8.01
C LYS A 65 4.43 15.07 -6.93
N VAL A 66 4.49 15.54 -5.69
CA VAL A 66 3.89 14.84 -4.56
C VAL A 66 2.89 15.74 -3.84
N VAL A 67 1.73 15.19 -3.53
CA VAL A 67 0.70 15.84 -2.71
C VAL A 67 0.52 15.03 -1.43
N CYS A 68 0.84 15.61 -0.28
CA CYS A 68 0.66 14.99 1.03
C CYS A 68 -0.80 15.03 1.45
N LEU A 69 -1.32 13.87 1.87
CA LEU A 69 -2.73 13.63 2.17
C LEU A 69 -2.91 13.01 3.57
N SER A 70 -4.14 13.01 4.05
CA SER A 70 -4.52 12.50 5.38
C SER A 70 -4.38 10.98 5.54
N ALA A 71 -4.35 10.22 4.46
CA ALA A 71 -4.18 8.76 4.46
C ALA A 71 -3.83 8.23 3.06
N GLY A 72 -3.23 7.02 2.98
CA GLY A 72 -3.07 6.30 1.71
C GLY A 72 -4.41 6.00 1.04
N THR A 73 -5.45 5.69 1.80
CA THR A 73 -6.82 5.48 1.28
C THR A 73 -7.36 6.73 0.58
N ALA A 74 -7.08 7.93 1.12
CA ALA A 74 -7.44 9.20 0.49
C ALA A 74 -6.65 9.40 -0.83
N ALA A 75 -5.40 8.96 -0.87
CA ALA A 75 -4.58 9.00 -2.08
C ALA A 75 -5.13 8.09 -3.19
N VAL A 76 -5.53 6.84 -2.87
CA VAL A 76 -6.21 5.94 -3.83
C VAL A 76 -7.49 6.58 -4.35
N HIS A 77 -8.31 7.16 -3.45
CA HIS A 77 -9.57 7.79 -3.83
C HIS A 77 -9.36 8.94 -4.82
N LEU A 78 -8.44 9.86 -4.51
CA LEU A 78 -8.16 10.99 -5.40
C LEU A 78 -7.49 10.57 -6.71
N ALA A 79 -6.63 9.54 -6.69
CA ALA A 79 -6.05 8.96 -7.91
C ALA A 79 -7.12 8.43 -8.86
N LEU A 80 -8.14 7.74 -8.32
CA LEU A 80 -9.26 7.23 -9.12
C LEU A 80 -10.10 8.37 -9.70
N ILE A 81 -10.33 9.46 -8.94
CA ILE A 81 -10.97 10.67 -9.45
C ILE A 81 -10.14 11.27 -10.59
N GLY A 82 -8.83 11.40 -10.41
CA GLY A 82 -7.90 11.88 -11.43
C GLY A 82 -7.85 10.99 -12.68
N CYS A 83 -8.10 9.67 -12.54
CA CYS A 83 -8.31 8.76 -13.66
C CYS A 83 -9.69 8.90 -14.32
N GLY A 84 -10.57 9.73 -13.76
CA GLY A 84 -11.92 9.96 -14.26
C GLY A 84 -12.88 8.78 -14.01
N VAL A 85 -12.65 8.01 -12.96
CA VAL A 85 -13.56 6.92 -12.52
C VAL A 85 -14.86 7.50 -12.00
N LYS A 86 -15.99 6.94 -12.43
CA LYS A 86 -17.35 7.36 -12.10
C LYS A 86 -18.21 6.16 -11.73
N ALA A 87 -19.38 6.45 -11.18
CA ALA A 87 -20.37 5.42 -10.87
C ALA A 87 -20.69 4.55 -12.11
N GLY A 88 -20.67 3.24 -11.90
CA GLY A 88 -20.87 2.23 -12.95
C GLY A 88 -19.63 1.85 -13.75
N ASP A 89 -18.49 2.54 -13.59
CA ASP A 89 -17.22 2.11 -14.17
C ASP A 89 -16.67 0.86 -13.46
N GLU A 90 -15.76 0.15 -14.12
CA GLU A 90 -15.03 -0.97 -13.54
C GLU A 90 -13.55 -0.61 -13.36
N VAL A 91 -12.96 -1.05 -12.26
CA VAL A 91 -11.53 -0.87 -11.94
C VAL A 91 -10.93 -2.22 -11.61
N LEU A 92 -9.83 -2.58 -12.30
CA LEU A 92 -9.08 -3.81 -12.03
C LEU A 92 -8.18 -3.58 -10.82
N VAL A 93 -8.25 -4.46 -9.84
CA VAL A 93 -7.48 -4.34 -8.59
C VAL A 93 -6.95 -5.69 -8.17
N GLN A 94 -5.74 -5.73 -7.64
CA GLN A 94 -5.15 -6.94 -7.06
C GLN A 94 -6.05 -7.51 -5.97
N SER A 95 -6.26 -8.83 -5.96
CA SER A 95 -7.12 -9.49 -4.95
C SER A 95 -6.40 -9.66 -3.62
N TYR A 96 -5.11 -9.98 -3.65
CA TYR A 96 -4.29 -10.14 -2.46
C TYR A 96 -3.70 -8.77 -2.07
N THR A 97 -4.46 -8.04 -1.27
CA THR A 97 -4.13 -6.69 -0.83
C THR A 97 -4.90 -6.29 0.42
N PHE A 98 -4.47 -5.21 1.06
CA PHE A 98 -5.26 -4.55 2.08
C PHE A 98 -6.48 -3.87 1.45
N CYS A 99 -7.62 -3.87 2.15
CA CYS A 99 -8.90 -3.40 1.63
C CYS A 99 -8.89 -1.93 1.15
N ALA A 100 -7.92 -1.12 1.58
CA ALA A 100 -7.78 0.28 1.14
C ALA A 100 -7.48 0.44 -0.35
N SER A 101 -6.97 -0.59 -1.04
CA SER A 101 -6.80 -0.57 -2.50
C SER A 101 -8.15 -0.67 -3.23
N SER A 102 -9.15 -1.36 -2.65
CA SER A 102 -10.43 -1.65 -3.31
C SER A 102 -11.60 -0.78 -2.81
N HIS A 103 -11.63 -0.41 -1.52
CA HIS A 103 -12.75 0.36 -0.96
C HIS A 103 -12.98 1.70 -1.67
N PRO A 104 -11.95 2.51 -2.02
CA PRO A 104 -12.16 3.78 -2.71
C PRO A 104 -12.83 3.64 -4.08
N ILE A 105 -12.74 2.48 -4.73
CA ILE A 105 -13.49 2.19 -5.96
C ILE A 105 -14.99 2.27 -5.68
N THR A 106 -15.42 1.68 -4.55
CA THR A 106 -16.84 1.69 -4.16
C THR A 106 -17.33 3.05 -3.67
N TYR A 107 -16.44 3.90 -3.14
CA TYR A 107 -16.79 5.29 -2.76
C TYR A 107 -17.28 6.09 -3.97
N LEU A 108 -16.74 5.77 -5.17
CA LEU A 108 -17.15 6.42 -6.43
C LEU A 108 -18.36 5.74 -7.10
N GLY A 109 -18.95 4.72 -6.48
CA GLY A 109 -20.00 3.91 -7.09
C GLY A 109 -19.51 3.03 -8.25
N ALA A 110 -18.21 2.88 -8.39
CA ALA A 110 -17.57 1.99 -9.36
C ALA A 110 -17.45 0.56 -8.81
N LYS A 111 -17.17 -0.41 -9.68
CA LYS A 111 -17.10 -1.82 -9.35
C LYS A 111 -15.66 -2.32 -9.37
N PRO A 112 -15.14 -2.86 -8.25
CA PRO A 112 -13.85 -3.54 -8.25
C PRO A 112 -13.95 -4.87 -9.00
N ILE A 113 -12.99 -5.14 -9.88
CA ILE A 113 -12.78 -6.42 -10.55
C ILE A 113 -11.44 -6.95 -10.03
N PHE A 114 -11.51 -8.00 -9.24
CA PHE A 114 -10.33 -8.55 -8.57
C PHE A 114 -9.52 -9.43 -9.52
N ILE A 115 -8.20 -9.22 -9.54
CA ILE A 115 -7.23 -9.98 -10.32
C ILE A 115 -6.39 -10.82 -9.37
N GLY A 116 -6.26 -12.11 -9.66
CA GLY A 116 -5.44 -13.04 -8.89
C GLY A 116 -3.96 -12.69 -8.91
N SER A 117 -3.23 -13.31 -8.00
CA SER A 117 -1.79 -13.15 -7.85
C SER A 117 -1.02 -14.24 -8.57
N GLU A 118 0.19 -13.94 -9.02
CA GLU A 118 1.16 -14.92 -9.49
C GLU A 118 2.05 -15.42 -8.33
N GLY A 119 2.75 -16.52 -8.54
CA GLY A 119 3.43 -17.24 -7.46
C GLY A 119 4.81 -16.70 -7.08
N GLU A 120 5.45 -15.89 -7.91
CA GLU A 120 6.82 -15.43 -7.71
C GLU A 120 6.88 -14.21 -6.78
N THR A 121 6.07 -13.19 -7.01
CA THR A 121 6.04 -11.97 -6.20
C THR A 121 4.80 -11.87 -5.31
N TRP A 122 3.81 -12.75 -5.49
CA TRP A 122 2.47 -12.74 -4.90
C TRP A 122 1.64 -11.52 -5.28
N ASN A 123 2.09 -10.76 -6.24
CA ASN A 123 1.41 -9.58 -6.76
C ASN A 123 0.52 -9.92 -7.97
N MET A 124 -0.11 -8.91 -8.54
CA MET A 124 -1.05 -9.06 -9.66
C MET A 124 -0.46 -9.87 -10.82
N ASP A 125 -1.15 -10.93 -11.22
CA ASP A 125 -0.76 -11.77 -12.35
C ASP A 125 -1.03 -11.02 -13.68
N PRO A 126 0.03 -10.76 -14.49
CA PRO A 126 -0.12 -10.08 -15.77
C PRO A 126 -1.01 -10.83 -16.78
N GLN A 127 -1.01 -12.16 -16.77
CA GLN A 127 -1.82 -12.96 -17.70
C GLN A 127 -3.31 -12.89 -17.31
N LEU A 128 -3.61 -12.97 -16.01
CA LEU A 128 -4.98 -12.80 -15.51
C LEU A 128 -5.48 -11.38 -15.72
N LEU A 129 -4.61 -10.38 -15.58
CA LEU A 129 -4.93 -8.99 -15.88
C LEU A 129 -5.39 -8.84 -17.33
N GLU A 130 -4.60 -9.32 -18.30
CA GLU A 130 -4.94 -9.19 -19.71
C GLU A 130 -6.22 -9.94 -20.06
N LYS A 131 -6.40 -11.17 -19.56
CA LYS A 131 -7.64 -11.93 -19.71
C LYS A 131 -8.85 -11.17 -19.17
N ALA A 132 -8.73 -10.55 -17.99
CA ALA A 132 -9.81 -9.77 -17.40
C ALA A 132 -10.16 -8.54 -18.24
N ILE A 133 -9.18 -7.82 -18.79
CA ILE A 133 -9.41 -6.67 -19.69
C ILE A 133 -10.25 -7.09 -20.90
N ILE A 134 -9.88 -8.20 -21.54
CA ILE A 134 -10.59 -8.74 -22.73
C ILE A 134 -12.01 -9.16 -22.35
N ASP A 135 -12.17 -9.96 -21.28
CA ASP A 135 -13.46 -10.44 -20.78
C ASP A 135 -14.40 -9.27 -20.45
N ARG A 136 -13.88 -8.24 -19.74
CA ARG A 136 -14.70 -7.08 -19.39
C ARG A 136 -15.13 -6.30 -20.63
N LYS A 137 -14.22 -6.12 -21.59
CA LYS A 137 -14.55 -5.47 -22.88
C LYS A 137 -15.64 -6.21 -23.64
N GLU A 138 -15.57 -7.53 -23.69
CA GLU A 138 -16.58 -8.37 -24.34
C GLU A 138 -17.95 -8.31 -23.65
N LYS A 139 -17.95 -8.40 -22.30
CA LYS A 139 -19.18 -8.44 -21.50
C LYS A 139 -19.87 -7.09 -21.33
N THR A 140 -19.11 -5.99 -21.28
CA THR A 140 -19.65 -4.65 -20.97
C THR A 140 -19.59 -3.68 -22.13
N GLY A 141 -18.88 -4.01 -23.20
CA GLY A 141 -18.62 -3.12 -24.33
C GLY A 141 -17.57 -2.02 -24.02
N LYS A 142 -17.05 -1.95 -22.78
CA LYS A 142 -16.10 -0.92 -22.32
C LYS A 142 -14.85 -1.56 -21.74
N TYR A 143 -13.72 -0.86 -21.84
CA TYR A 143 -12.53 -1.21 -21.05
C TYR A 143 -12.69 -0.73 -19.61
N PRO A 144 -12.09 -1.45 -18.63
CA PRO A 144 -11.94 -0.95 -17.27
C PRO A 144 -11.26 0.41 -17.23
N LYS A 145 -11.61 1.23 -16.26
CA LYS A 145 -11.20 2.65 -16.21
C LYS A 145 -9.82 2.87 -15.61
N ALA A 146 -9.35 1.96 -14.75
CA ALA A 146 -8.03 1.99 -14.16
C ALA A 146 -7.58 0.58 -13.75
N ILE A 147 -6.27 0.42 -13.53
CA ILE A 147 -5.63 -0.77 -12.97
C ILE A 147 -4.93 -0.36 -11.67
N ILE A 148 -5.12 -1.14 -10.59
CA ILE A 148 -4.45 -0.93 -9.29
C ILE A 148 -3.62 -2.18 -8.95
N PRO A 149 -2.36 -2.27 -9.41
CA PRO A 149 -1.40 -3.22 -8.87
C PRO A 149 -0.91 -2.75 -7.50
N VAL A 150 -0.50 -3.68 -6.66
CA VAL A 150 -0.02 -3.41 -5.30
C VAL A 150 1.40 -3.93 -5.15
N ALA A 151 2.24 -3.21 -4.42
CA ALA A 151 3.54 -3.68 -3.98
C ALA A 151 3.40 -4.40 -2.63
N LEU A 152 2.79 -5.58 -2.63
CA LEU A 152 2.46 -6.32 -1.41
C LEU A 152 3.72 -6.62 -0.60
N TYR A 153 3.69 -6.31 0.71
CA TYR A 153 4.80 -6.47 1.66
C TYR A 153 6.10 -5.75 1.26
N GLY A 154 6.01 -4.82 0.31
CA GLY A 154 7.14 -4.10 -0.24
C GLY A 154 7.83 -4.80 -1.40
N MET A 155 7.26 -5.90 -1.92
CA MET A 155 7.77 -6.61 -3.07
C MET A 155 7.32 -5.90 -4.37
N PRO A 156 8.27 -5.55 -5.28
CA PRO A 156 7.89 -5.06 -6.60
C PRO A 156 7.07 -6.11 -7.35
N TYR A 157 6.02 -5.66 -8.07
CA TYR A 157 5.28 -6.51 -9.00
C TYR A 157 5.99 -6.56 -10.36
N HIS A 158 5.57 -7.39 -11.30
CA HIS A 158 6.09 -7.41 -12.68
C HIS A 158 5.71 -6.13 -13.44
N ILE A 159 6.38 -5.04 -13.12
CA ILE A 159 6.06 -3.67 -13.58
C ILE A 159 6.11 -3.56 -15.09
N ASP A 160 7.15 -4.07 -15.72
CA ASP A 160 7.32 -4.08 -17.17
C ASP A 160 6.15 -4.74 -17.90
N LYS A 161 5.70 -5.90 -17.41
CA LYS A 161 4.57 -6.65 -17.98
C LYS A 161 3.24 -5.93 -17.76
N ILE A 162 2.99 -5.45 -16.54
CA ILE A 162 1.74 -4.73 -16.20
C ILE A 162 1.64 -3.42 -17.00
N MET A 163 2.74 -2.65 -17.08
CA MET A 163 2.77 -1.40 -17.82
C MET A 163 2.58 -1.63 -19.32
N ALA A 164 3.23 -2.65 -19.90
CA ALA A 164 3.04 -3.00 -21.31
C ALA A 164 1.57 -3.37 -21.64
N ILE A 165 0.89 -4.10 -20.75
CA ILE A 165 -0.54 -4.41 -20.90
C ILE A 165 -1.38 -3.13 -20.77
N ALA A 166 -1.13 -2.31 -19.77
CA ALA A 166 -1.85 -1.07 -19.55
C ALA A 166 -1.73 -0.12 -20.75
N ASP A 167 -0.54 0.04 -21.31
CA ASP A 167 -0.28 0.84 -22.51
C ASP A 167 -1.01 0.29 -23.76
N LYS A 168 -0.97 -1.03 -23.96
CA LYS A 168 -1.67 -1.71 -25.07
C LYS A 168 -3.16 -1.39 -25.11
N TYR A 169 -3.80 -1.29 -23.95
CA TYR A 169 -5.23 -1.01 -23.84
C TYR A 169 -5.54 0.44 -23.46
N SER A 170 -4.52 1.29 -23.30
CA SER A 170 -4.63 2.70 -22.90
C SER A 170 -5.39 2.89 -21.58
N ILE A 171 -5.14 2.00 -20.61
CA ILE A 171 -5.76 2.04 -19.27
C ILE A 171 -4.75 2.63 -18.26
N PRO A 172 -5.08 3.71 -17.54
CA PRO A 172 -4.17 4.29 -16.56
C PRO A 172 -3.91 3.33 -15.39
N VAL A 173 -2.66 3.35 -14.89
CA VAL A 173 -2.23 2.59 -13.72
C VAL A 173 -2.13 3.51 -12.51
N VAL A 174 -2.74 3.11 -11.40
CA VAL A 174 -2.57 3.68 -10.07
C VAL A 174 -1.79 2.66 -9.24
N GLU A 175 -0.51 2.92 -9.01
CA GLU A 175 0.33 2.02 -8.22
C GLU A 175 0.01 2.16 -6.73
N ASP A 176 -0.48 1.12 -6.09
CA ASP A 176 -0.57 1.09 -4.64
C ASP A 176 0.79 0.68 -4.05
N ALA A 177 1.64 1.66 -3.82
CA ALA A 177 2.95 1.53 -3.19
C ALA A 177 2.90 1.87 -1.68
N ALA A 178 1.73 1.71 -1.03
CA ALA A 178 1.55 1.96 0.40
C ALA A 178 2.51 1.14 1.28
N GLU A 179 3.04 0.04 0.77
CA GLU A 179 4.02 -0.84 1.42
C GLU A 179 5.38 -0.81 0.70
N GLY A 180 5.42 -0.20 -0.48
CA GLY A 180 6.57 -0.19 -1.38
C GLY A 180 7.52 1.00 -1.22
N MET A 181 7.38 1.84 -0.18
CA MET A 181 8.27 2.99 -0.03
C MET A 181 9.73 2.55 0.14
N GLY A 182 10.57 2.94 -0.82
CA GLY A 182 11.97 2.56 -0.88
C GLY A 182 12.27 1.32 -1.71
N SER A 183 11.26 0.54 -2.08
CA SER A 183 11.43 -0.50 -3.09
C SER A 183 11.66 0.09 -4.46
N ARG A 184 12.42 -0.62 -5.29
CA ARG A 184 12.76 -0.20 -6.65
C ARG A 184 12.57 -1.34 -7.64
N PHE A 185 12.31 -0.97 -8.87
CA PHE A 185 12.39 -1.86 -10.01
C PHE A 185 13.26 -1.20 -11.09
N ASP A 186 14.27 -1.90 -11.54
CA ASP A 186 15.27 -1.37 -12.49
C ASP A 186 15.82 0.01 -12.07
N GLY A 187 16.14 0.13 -10.77
CA GLY A 187 16.67 1.33 -10.15
C GLY A 187 15.68 2.48 -9.90
N GLN A 188 14.45 2.41 -10.41
CA GLN A 188 13.42 3.43 -10.24
C GLN A 188 12.50 3.10 -9.04
N VAL A 189 12.12 4.13 -8.27
CA VAL A 189 11.28 4.00 -7.07
C VAL A 189 9.85 3.55 -7.44
N LEU A 190 9.27 2.62 -6.68
CA LEU A 190 7.87 2.22 -6.83
C LEU A 190 6.91 3.40 -6.57
N GLY A 191 5.79 3.41 -7.27
CA GLY A 191 4.84 4.52 -7.27
C GLY A 191 5.17 5.59 -8.32
N THR A 192 6.21 5.40 -9.15
CA THR A 192 6.61 6.39 -10.17
C THR A 192 6.48 5.89 -11.61
N PHE A 193 6.02 4.68 -11.83
CA PHE A 193 5.84 4.09 -13.16
C PHE A 193 4.47 4.42 -13.75
N GLY A 194 3.41 4.33 -12.95
CA GLY A 194 2.03 4.59 -13.35
C GLY A 194 1.70 6.08 -13.56
N ARG A 195 0.42 6.33 -13.76
CA ARG A 195 -0.09 7.70 -13.79
C ARG A 195 -0.04 8.33 -12.40
N TYR A 196 -0.42 7.57 -11.38
CA TYR A 196 -0.37 7.94 -9.98
C TYR A 196 0.31 6.85 -9.15
N GLY A 197 0.99 7.25 -8.07
CA GLY A 197 1.55 6.35 -7.08
C GLY A 197 1.10 6.72 -5.67
N VAL A 198 0.63 5.74 -4.93
CA VAL A 198 0.09 5.91 -3.58
C VAL A 198 1.16 5.55 -2.55
N LEU A 199 1.40 6.44 -1.61
CA LEU A 199 2.22 6.19 -0.43
C LEU A 199 1.36 6.23 0.84
N SER A 200 1.73 5.45 1.83
CA SER A 200 1.08 5.44 3.15
C SER A 200 2.11 5.66 4.26
N PHE A 201 1.73 6.49 5.21
CA PHE A 201 2.52 6.81 6.41
C PHE A 201 1.73 6.47 7.68
N ASN A 202 0.93 5.40 7.63
CA ASN A 202 0.27 4.86 8.81
C ASN A 202 1.32 4.37 9.82
N GLY A 203 0.95 4.22 11.09
CA GLY A 203 1.86 3.92 12.19
C GLY A 203 2.78 2.71 12.02
N ASN A 204 2.40 1.75 11.16
CA ASN A 204 3.15 0.52 10.90
C ASN A 204 3.88 0.48 9.55
N LYS A 205 3.90 1.58 8.79
CA LYS A 205 4.56 1.61 7.46
C LYS A 205 6.07 1.88 7.61
N MET A 206 6.81 1.82 6.49
CA MET A 206 8.27 2.00 6.45
C MET A 206 8.72 3.29 7.14
N ILE A 207 7.95 4.35 7.00
CA ILE A 207 7.99 5.57 7.82
C ILE A 207 6.57 5.92 8.24
N THR A 208 6.44 6.69 9.32
CA THR A 208 5.14 7.11 9.85
C THR A 208 4.99 8.61 9.96
N THR A 209 3.74 9.09 9.83
CA THR A 209 3.32 10.42 10.27
C THR A 209 2.24 10.34 11.35
N SER A 210 2.19 9.23 12.13
CA SER A 210 1.08 8.79 12.97
C SER A 210 -0.10 8.28 12.11
N GLY A 211 -0.62 9.10 11.25
CA GLY A 211 -1.53 8.79 10.14
C GLY A 211 -1.27 9.76 9.01
N GLY A 212 -1.28 9.27 7.77
CA GLY A 212 -0.99 10.05 6.59
C GLY A 212 -0.79 9.18 5.35
N GLY A 213 -0.62 9.86 4.25
CA GLY A 213 -0.27 9.29 2.96
C GLY A 213 0.16 10.38 1.99
N ALA A 214 0.50 10.00 0.79
CA ALA A 214 0.77 10.94 -0.29
C ALA A 214 0.40 10.34 -1.64
N LEU A 215 0.14 11.22 -2.60
CA LEU A 215 -0.06 10.85 -3.99
C LEU A 215 1.07 11.42 -4.84
N ILE A 216 1.80 10.54 -5.50
CA ILE A 216 2.78 10.88 -6.52
C ILE A 216 2.02 11.09 -7.82
N CYS A 217 2.16 12.29 -8.39
CA CYS A 217 1.52 12.71 -9.64
C CYS A 217 2.55 12.80 -10.76
N ARG A 218 2.13 12.63 -12.00
CA ARG A 218 3.01 12.61 -13.17
C ARG A 218 3.64 13.97 -13.46
N ASN A 219 2.89 15.04 -13.20
CA ASN A 219 3.26 16.41 -13.55
C ASN A 219 2.58 17.42 -12.60
N PRO A 220 2.96 18.72 -12.68
CA PRO A 220 2.38 19.77 -11.85
C PRO A 220 0.86 19.95 -12.05
N GLU A 221 0.35 19.76 -13.26
CA GLU A 221 -1.07 19.95 -13.58
C GLU A 221 -1.93 18.95 -12.84
N GLU A 222 -1.53 17.65 -12.88
CA GLU A 222 -2.21 16.59 -12.12
C GLU A 222 -2.10 16.83 -10.61
N ALA A 223 -0.93 17.26 -10.11
CA ALA A 223 -0.76 17.58 -8.69
C ALA A 223 -1.66 18.74 -8.24
N ASN A 224 -1.81 19.77 -9.05
CA ASN A 224 -2.70 20.91 -8.77
C ASN A 224 -4.17 20.49 -8.76
N GLU A 225 -4.59 19.61 -9.67
CA GLU A 225 -5.95 19.06 -9.69
C GLU A 225 -6.22 18.24 -8.41
N ILE A 226 -5.29 17.36 -8.03
CA ILE A 226 -5.39 16.56 -6.80
C ILE A 226 -5.43 17.46 -5.56
N MET A 227 -4.59 18.49 -5.51
CA MET A 227 -4.59 19.48 -4.42
C MET A 227 -5.93 20.20 -4.32
N TRP A 228 -6.50 20.60 -5.45
CA TRP A 228 -7.82 21.24 -5.49
C TRP A 228 -8.91 20.35 -4.91
N TYR A 229 -8.95 19.06 -5.31
CA TYR A 229 -9.88 18.11 -4.71
C TYR A 229 -9.61 17.87 -3.22
N ALA A 230 -8.35 17.81 -2.80
CA ALA A 230 -7.95 17.56 -1.40
C ALA A 230 -8.28 18.75 -0.47
N THR A 231 -8.53 19.94 -1.04
CA THR A 231 -8.86 21.18 -0.35
C THR A 231 -10.26 21.68 -0.70
N GLN A 232 -11.24 20.79 -0.66
CA GLN A 232 -12.68 20.99 -0.85
C GLN A 232 -13.12 21.43 -2.25
N ALA A 233 -12.28 21.32 -3.28
CA ALA A 233 -12.54 21.77 -4.64
C ALA A 233 -13.01 23.23 -4.70
N ARG A 234 -12.38 24.10 -3.89
CA ARG A 234 -12.70 25.52 -3.88
C ARG A 234 -12.10 26.21 -5.09
N ASP A 235 -12.94 26.92 -5.83
CA ASP A 235 -12.54 27.72 -6.98
C ASP A 235 -11.84 29.02 -6.56
N ALA A 236 -10.98 29.55 -7.44
CA ALA A 236 -10.16 30.73 -7.19
C ALA A 236 -10.96 32.05 -7.34
N TYR A 237 -12.03 32.21 -6.54
CA TYR A 237 -12.82 33.45 -6.46
C TYR A 237 -12.62 34.12 -5.11
N PRO A 238 -12.88 35.45 -4.98
CA PRO A 238 -12.82 36.15 -3.71
C PRO A 238 -13.93 35.74 -2.73
N TYR A 239 -14.91 34.98 -3.17
CA TYR A 239 -15.99 34.37 -2.41
C TYR A 239 -15.92 32.82 -2.51
N TYR A 240 -16.62 32.11 -1.63
CA TYR A 240 -16.69 30.66 -1.68
C TYR A 240 -17.54 30.19 -2.86
N GLN A 241 -16.92 29.49 -3.77
CA GLN A 241 -17.58 28.80 -4.88
C GLN A 241 -16.96 27.43 -5.08
N HIS A 242 -17.78 26.43 -5.37
CA HIS A 242 -17.39 25.06 -5.61
C HIS A 242 -18.16 24.56 -6.82
N THR A 243 -17.45 24.19 -7.88
CA THR A 243 -18.03 23.62 -9.11
C THR A 243 -18.00 22.10 -9.12
N ALA A 244 -17.33 21.49 -8.15
CA ALA A 244 -17.29 20.05 -7.94
C ALA A 244 -17.33 19.71 -6.45
N THR A 245 -17.63 18.45 -6.13
CA THR A 245 -17.51 17.91 -4.77
C THR A 245 -16.03 17.67 -4.47
N GLY A 246 -15.50 18.37 -3.47
CA GLY A 246 -14.15 18.19 -2.97
C GLY A 246 -14.12 17.54 -1.59
N TYR A 247 -12.90 17.34 -1.07
CA TYR A 247 -12.64 16.58 0.16
C TYR A 247 -11.73 17.38 1.10
N ASN A 248 -11.79 17.07 2.38
CA ASN A 248 -10.85 17.58 3.36
C ASN A 248 -9.76 16.51 3.61
N TYR A 249 -8.86 16.35 2.64
CA TYR A 249 -7.86 15.29 2.63
C TYR A 249 -6.42 15.80 2.75
N ARG A 250 -6.21 17.07 3.01
CA ARG A 250 -4.87 17.64 3.17
C ARG A 250 -4.21 17.14 4.46
N MET A 251 -2.91 16.84 4.42
CA MET A 251 -2.14 16.43 5.60
C MET A 251 -1.99 17.58 6.61
N SER A 252 -2.04 17.28 7.90
CA SER A 252 -1.71 18.20 8.97
C SER A 252 -0.22 18.57 8.96
N ASN A 253 0.08 19.85 9.22
CA ASN A 253 1.47 20.32 9.33
C ASN A 253 2.23 19.67 10.50
N VAL A 254 1.54 19.29 11.57
CA VAL A 254 2.10 18.52 12.69
C VAL A 254 2.52 17.13 12.23
N CYS A 255 1.62 16.41 11.54
CA CYS A 255 1.91 15.08 10.97
C CYS A 255 3.05 15.15 9.95
N ALA A 256 3.07 16.17 9.10
CA ALA A 256 4.15 16.38 8.14
C ALA A 256 5.51 16.65 8.81
N GLY A 257 5.51 17.29 9.98
CA GLY A 257 6.71 17.45 10.81
C GLY A 257 7.30 16.11 11.24
N ILE A 258 6.45 15.16 11.66
CA ILE A 258 6.88 13.80 11.93
C ILE A 258 7.48 13.17 10.67
N GLY A 259 6.80 13.27 9.53
CA GLY A 259 7.26 12.72 8.26
C GLY A 259 8.63 13.26 7.83
N ARG A 260 8.89 14.55 7.97
CA ARG A 260 10.20 15.15 7.71
C ARG A 260 11.31 14.52 8.57
N GLY A 261 11.05 14.33 9.87
CA GLY A 261 11.97 13.64 10.76
C GLY A 261 12.23 12.20 10.29
N GLN A 262 11.19 11.49 9.93
CA GLN A 262 11.28 10.11 9.43
C GLN A 262 12.05 9.98 8.11
N MET A 263 11.99 10.98 7.23
CA MET A 263 12.80 10.97 5.99
C MET A 263 14.30 10.94 6.26
N THR A 264 14.76 11.48 7.39
CA THR A 264 16.19 11.45 7.75
C THR A 264 16.70 10.04 8.03
N VAL A 265 15.83 9.12 8.45
CA VAL A 265 16.15 7.74 8.82
C VAL A 265 15.62 6.69 7.82
N LEU A 266 14.93 7.10 6.76
CA LEU A 266 14.32 6.20 5.77
C LEU A 266 15.31 5.15 5.23
N ASN A 267 16.49 5.58 4.80
CA ASN A 267 17.48 4.66 4.22
C ASN A 267 18.00 3.64 5.24
N SER A 268 18.17 4.03 6.50
CA SER A 268 18.58 3.10 7.56
C SER A 268 17.47 2.11 7.89
N HIS A 269 16.20 2.54 7.88
CA HIS A 269 15.05 1.65 8.03
C HIS A 269 14.98 0.61 6.90
N ILE A 270 15.11 1.01 5.64
CA ILE A 270 15.15 0.10 4.49
C ILE A 270 16.29 -0.92 4.65
N ALA A 271 17.50 -0.45 5.00
CA ALA A 271 18.65 -1.33 5.20
C ALA A 271 18.42 -2.32 6.34
N HIS A 272 17.79 -1.88 7.43
CA HIS A 272 17.42 -2.74 8.55
C HIS A 272 16.42 -3.83 8.14
N HIS A 273 15.35 -3.48 7.42
CA HIS A 273 14.37 -4.46 6.95
C HIS A 273 14.98 -5.50 5.99
N LYS A 274 15.85 -5.07 5.06
CA LYS A 274 16.62 -5.98 4.19
C LYS A 274 17.52 -6.92 5.00
N HIS A 275 18.16 -6.41 6.05
CA HIS A 275 18.97 -7.24 6.95
C HIS A 275 18.12 -8.27 7.71
N VAL A 276 16.95 -7.86 8.23
CA VAL A 276 16.03 -8.77 8.92
C VAL A 276 15.53 -9.88 7.98
N GLN A 277 15.17 -9.55 6.74
CA GLN A 277 14.79 -10.54 5.73
C GLN A 277 15.91 -11.59 5.53
N LYS A 278 17.15 -11.11 5.36
CA LYS A 278 18.31 -11.98 5.20
C LYS A 278 18.52 -12.89 6.40
N LEU A 279 18.36 -12.37 7.63
CA LEU A 279 18.45 -13.18 8.84
C LEU A 279 17.38 -14.29 8.88
N TYR A 280 16.14 -14.02 8.47
CA TYR A 280 15.09 -15.02 8.38
C TYR A 280 15.44 -16.08 7.33
N GLU A 281 15.96 -15.69 6.17
CA GLU A 281 16.39 -16.61 5.12
C GLU A 281 17.51 -17.54 5.59
N GLU A 282 18.46 -17.02 6.37
CA GLU A 282 19.58 -17.79 6.91
C GLU A 282 19.15 -18.69 8.08
N LEU A 283 18.41 -18.15 9.05
CA LEU A 283 18.06 -18.87 10.28
C LEU A 283 16.98 -19.94 10.09
N LEU A 284 16.12 -19.79 9.08
CA LEU A 284 15.03 -20.71 8.81
C LEU A 284 15.31 -21.64 7.61
N ALA A 285 16.50 -21.53 6.97
CA ALA A 285 16.86 -22.29 5.77
C ALA A 285 16.75 -23.81 5.96
N ASP A 286 17.15 -24.30 7.12
CA ASP A 286 17.20 -25.75 7.43
C ASP A 286 15.95 -26.26 8.17
N ILE A 287 14.92 -25.44 8.34
CA ILE A 287 13.69 -25.84 9.01
C ILE A 287 12.71 -26.40 7.97
N PRO A 288 12.44 -27.73 7.97
CA PRO A 288 11.56 -28.33 6.99
C PRO A 288 10.15 -27.72 7.04
N GLY A 289 9.58 -27.45 5.86
CA GLY A 289 8.21 -26.97 5.71
C GLY A 289 8.00 -25.49 5.99
N ILE A 290 9.05 -24.70 6.21
CA ILE A 290 9.01 -23.25 6.23
C ILE A 290 9.66 -22.73 4.95
N HIS A 291 8.96 -21.92 4.20
CA HIS A 291 9.44 -21.31 2.97
C HIS A 291 9.34 -19.79 3.07
N ILE A 292 10.48 -19.14 3.24
CA ILE A 292 10.55 -17.66 3.26
C ILE A 292 10.29 -17.14 1.86
N HIS A 293 9.38 -16.19 1.75
CA HIS A 293 9.11 -15.49 0.49
C HIS A 293 10.29 -14.58 0.14
N LYS A 294 10.95 -14.89 -0.97
CA LYS A 294 12.12 -14.17 -1.47
C LYS A 294 11.75 -13.34 -2.68
N GLN A 295 12.50 -12.27 -2.91
CA GLN A 295 12.37 -11.57 -4.19
C GLN A 295 12.89 -12.45 -5.35
N PRO A 296 12.39 -12.18 -6.59
CA PRO A 296 12.93 -12.81 -7.79
C PRO A 296 14.45 -12.63 -7.90
N GLU A 297 15.14 -13.60 -8.54
CA GLU A 297 16.59 -13.52 -8.79
C GLU A 297 16.95 -12.44 -9.84
N ASP A 298 15.97 -11.91 -10.56
CA ASP A 298 16.14 -10.82 -11.49
C ASP A 298 16.60 -9.55 -10.75
N HIS A 299 17.80 -9.08 -11.09
CA HIS A 299 18.48 -7.94 -10.44
C HIS A 299 17.68 -6.61 -10.51
N ARG A 300 16.63 -6.54 -11.34
CA ARG A 300 15.76 -5.37 -11.42
C ARG A 300 14.86 -5.23 -10.20
N PHE A 301 14.58 -6.34 -9.48
CA PHE A 301 13.78 -6.33 -8.26
C PHE A 301 14.63 -5.94 -7.06
N ASP A 302 14.21 -4.91 -6.35
CA ASP A 302 14.83 -4.44 -5.11
C ASP A 302 13.74 -4.08 -4.09
N GLY A 303 13.25 -5.11 -3.37
CA GLY A 303 12.23 -4.97 -2.35
C GLY A 303 12.76 -4.32 -1.08
N ASN A 304 11.92 -3.54 -0.40
CA ASN A 304 12.23 -2.97 0.90
C ASN A 304 12.01 -3.96 2.06
N PHE A 305 11.30 -5.07 1.79
CA PHE A 305 10.90 -6.08 2.77
C PHE A 305 10.21 -5.47 4.00
N TRP A 306 9.25 -4.58 3.76
CA TRP A 306 8.43 -4.01 4.83
C TRP A 306 7.90 -5.07 5.80
N LEU A 307 7.49 -6.22 5.30
CA LEU A 307 7.24 -7.44 6.08
C LEU A 307 7.97 -8.63 5.46
N CYS A 308 8.60 -9.44 6.32
CA CYS A 308 9.07 -10.76 5.94
C CYS A 308 7.88 -11.72 5.95
N ALA A 309 7.64 -12.39 4.83
CA ALA A 309 6.55 -13.34 4.67
C ALA A 309 7.08 -14.77 4.48
N ALA A 310 6.29 -15.75 4.92
CA ALA A 310 6.63 -17.15 4.75
C ALA A 310 5.37 -17.98 4.52
N THR A 311 5.52 -19.12 3.83
CA THR A 311 4.51 -20.16 3.78
C THR A 311 4.93 -21.35 4.66
N LEU A 312 3.93 -22.06 5.20
CA LEU A 312 4.12 -23.28 5.96
C LEU A 312 3.55 -24.45 5.17
N ASP A 313 4.31 -25.53 5.06
CA ASP A 313 3.81 -26.77 4.46
C ASP A 313 2.80 -27.43 5.42
N PRO A 314 1.54 -27.61 5.01
CA PRO A 314 0.51 -28.22 5.85
C PRO A 314 0.81 -29.65 6.27
N SER A 315 1.70 -30.36 5.54
CA SER A 315 2.07 -31.75 5.83
C SER A 315 3.11 -31.86 6.97
N VAL A 316 3.73 -30.76 7.38
CA VAL A 316 4.74 -30.78 8.44
C VAL A 316 4.07 -30.86 9.81
N HIS A 317 4.14 -32.03 10.43
CA HIS A 317 3.74 -32.24 11.80
C HIS A 317 4.86 -31.85 12.77
N ILE A 318 4.66 -30.82 13.56
CA ILE A 318 5.53 -30.52 14.69
C ILE A 318 5.22 -31.57 15.78
N GLN A 319 6.16 -32.46 16.08
CA GLN A 319 5.97 -33.51 17.08
C GLN A 319 5.49 -32.95 18.41
N GLY A 320 4.36 -33.47 18.90
CA GLY A 320 3.75 -33.12 20.19
C GLY A 320 2.70 -32.01 20.15
N GLN A 321 2.38 -31.45 18.99
CA GLN A 321 1.33 -30.45 18.84
C GLN A 321 0.47 -30.72 17.61
N GLU A 322 -0.55 -31.56 17.76
CA GLU A 322 -1.54 -31.82 16.68
C GLU A 322 -2.26 -30.56 16.16
N ASN A 323 -2.09 -29.44 16.82
CA ASN A 323 -2.67 -28.14 16.47
C ASN A 323 -1.63 -27.00 16.39
N ALA A 324 -0.33 -27.29 16.27
CA ALA A 324 0.70 -26.27 16.21
C ALA A 324 0.45 -25.24 15.10
N TYR A 325 0.00 -25.71 13.95
CA TYR A 325 -0.45 -24.87 12.83
C TYR A 325 -1.59 -23.92 13.25
N LYS A 326 -2.62 -24.43 13.96
CA LYS A 326 -3.73 -23.60 14.43
C LYS A 326 -3.32 -22.65 15.56
N GLU A 327 -2.37 -23.02 16.40
CA GLU A 327 -1.85 -22.16 17.47
C GLU A 327 -0.91 -21.09 16.90
N VAL A 328 -0.05 -21.41 15.92
CA VAL A 328 0.75 -20.40 15.19
C VAL A 328 -0.17 -19.41 14.48
N ILE A 329 -1.20 -19.89 13.79
CA ILE A 329 -2.20 -19.01 13.17
C ILE A 329 -2.92 -18.16 14.22
N LYS A 330 -3.40 -18.73 15.32
CA LYS A 330 -4.06 -17.97 16.40
C LYS A 330 -3.14 -16.90 17.00
N THR A 331 -1.88 -17.24 17.21
CA THR A 331 -0.88 -16.31 17.77
C THR A 331 -0.51 -15.22 16.78
N ALA A 332 -0.36 -15.55 15.51
CA ALA A 332 -0.10 -14.60 14.44
C ALA A 332 -1.31 -13.68 14.17
N VAL A 333 -2.54 -14.20 14.27
CA VAL A 333 -3.79 -13.45 14.03
C VAL A 333 -4.14 -12.52 15.18
N GLY A 334 -3.76 -12.85 16.41
CA GLY A 334 -3.93 -11.94 17.55
C GLY A 334 -3.14 -10.64 17.40
N GLY A 335 -2.15 -10.60 16.49
CA GLY A 335 -1.30 -9.42 16.23
C GLY A 335 -1.36 -8.83 14.82
N ALA A 336 -1.76 -9.58 13.79
CA ALA A 336 -1.75 -9.07 12.41
C ALA A 336 -2.73 -9.84 11.51
N ALA A 337 -3.81 -9.19 11.13
CA ALA A 337 -4.86 -9.75 10.26
C ALA A 337 -4.41 -10.13 8.83
N GLY A 338 -3.13 -9.92 8.47
CA GLY A 338 -2.61 -10.13 7.12
C GLY A 338 -1.99 -11.50 6.83
N VAL A 339 -1.66 -12.29 7.84
CA VAL A 339 -0.82 -13.49 7.66
C VAL A 339 -1.59 -14.73 7.18
N ILE A 340 -2.89 -14.80 7.37
CA ILE A 340 -3.69 -16.04 7.17
C ILE A 340 -4.03 -16.34 5.72
N HIS A 341 -4.07 -15.34 4.86
CA HIS A 341 -4.54 -15.54 3.47
C HIS A 341 -3.59 -16.29 2.56
N ALA A 342 -2.29 -16.28 2.85
CA ALA A 342 -1.29 -16.92 1.99
C ALA A 342 -1.42 -18.44 1.93
N VAL A 343 -1.98 -19.07 2.97
CA VAL A 343 -1.99 -20.54 3.11
C VAL A 343 -3.18 -21.20 2.44
N GLU A 344 -4.35 -20.55 2.44
CA GLU A 344 -5.57 -21.15 1.86
C GLU A 344 -5.69 -20.92 0.35
N SER A 345 -5.08 -19.87 -0.19
CA SER A 345 -5.15 -19.56 -1.63
C SER A 345 -4.14 -20.31 -2.49
N ALA A 346 -3.06 -20.82 -1.90
CA ALA A 346 -2.00 -21.54 -2.64
C ALA A 346 -2.35 -22.98 -3.04
N THR A 347 -3.47 -23.55 -2.55
CA THR A 347 -3.80 -24.96 -2.72
C THR A 347 -4.95 -25.26 -3.68
N THR A 348 -5.54 -24.27 -4.34
CA THR A 348 -6.65 -24.54 -5.27
C THR A 348 -6.42 -23.88 -6.62
N ASP A 349 -6.66 -24.66 -7.69
CA ASP A 349 -6.92 -24.19 -9.05
C ASP A 349 -8.15 -23.26 -9.01
N CYS A 350 -7.96 -22.01 -8.59
CA CYS A 350 -9.04 -21.05 -8.39
C CYS A 350 -9.68 -20.66 -9.74
N GLN A 351 -10.92 -21.06 -9.92
CA GLN A 351 -11.78 -20.46 -10.94
C GLN A 351 -12.14 -19.01 -10.52
N PRO A 352 -12.36 -18.08 -11.46
CA PRO A 352 -12.62 -16.66 -11.14
C PRO A 352 -13.78 -16.38 -10.18
N ASN A 353 -14.67 -17.33 -9.94
CA ASN A 353 -15.79 -17.22 -9.01
C ASN A 353 -15.43 -17.58 -7.56
N ASP A 354 -14.36 -18.34 -7.32
CA ASP A 354 -13.97 -18.82 -5.99
C ASP A 354 -13.28 -17.74 -5.16
N ASN A 355 -12.63 -16.76 -5.83
CA ASN A 355 -12.00 -15.63 -5.17
C ASN A 355 -12.98 -14.71 -4.43
N VAL A 356 -14.24 -14.65 -4.87
CA VAL A 356 -15.28 -13.86 -4.20
C VAL A 356 -15.73 -14.55 -2.90
N GLU A 357 -15.74 -15.88 -2.86
CA GLU A 357 -16.10 -16.66 -1.68
C GLU A 357 -14.97 -16.64 -0.63
N ALA A 358 -13.71 -16.73 -1.05
CA ALA A 358 -12.54 -16.56 -0.19
C ALA A 358 -12.50 -15.14 0.44
N LEU A 359 -12.82 -14.12 -0.34
CA LEU A 359 -12.91 -12.74 0.16
C LEU A 359 -14.10 -12.56 1.13
N ARG A 360 -15.23 -13.24 0.90
CA ARG A 360 -16.37 -13.27 1.82
C ARG A 360 -16.04 -13.93 3.14
N VAL A 361 -15.27 -15.00 3.16
CA VAL A 361 -14.79 -15.65 4.40
C VAL A 361 -13.88 -14.72 5.19
N PHE A 362 -13.03 -13.95 4.51
CA PHE A 362 -12.17 -12.95 5.14
C PHE A 362 -12.94 -11.75 5.73
N MET A 363 -13.90 -11.22 4.96
CA MET A 363 -14.69 -10.05 5.38
C MET A 363 -15.72 -10.38 6.46
N HIS A 364 -16.15 -11.63 6.60
CA HIS A 364 -17.29 -12.00 7.44
C HIS A 364 -16.95 -12.91 8.61
N GLY A 365 -15.70 -13.38 8.76
CA GLY A 365 -15.35 -14.35 9.79
C GLY A 365 -16.41 -15.45 9.88
N LYS A 366 -16.10 -16.72 9.98
CA LYS A 366 -17.14 -17.76 10.18
C LYS A 366 -18.23 -17.21 11.10
N LYS A 367 -19.46 -17.17 10.65
CA LYS A 367 -20.63 -16.86 11.49
C LYS A 367 -20.62 -17.77 12.71
N THR A 368 -19.98 -17.34 13.79
CA THR A 368 -20.40 -17.77 15.11
C THR A 368 -21.65 -16.97 15.42
N GLU A 369 -22.72 -17.68 15.74
CA GLU A 369 -24.05 -17.13 16.00
C GLU A 369 -24.08 -16.23 17.24
N THR A 370 -23.48 -15.06 17.18
CA THR A 370 -23.83 -13.93 18.07
C THR A 370 -23.21 -12.66 17.47
N ARG A 371 -24.00 -11.89 16.75
CA ARG A 371 -23.68 -10.49 16.50
C ARG A 371 -23.69 -9.75 17.83
N PRO A 372 -22.63 -9.01 18.22
CA PRO A 372 -22.77 -8.00 19.25
C PRO A 372 -23.77 -6.95 18.73
N THR A 373 -24.91 -6.85 19.38
CA THR A 373 -25.85 -5.74 19.15
C THR A 373 -25.18 -4.47 19.63
N TRP A 374 -24.83 -3.59 18.72
CA TRP A 374 -24.49 -2.21 19.04
C TRP A 374 -25.71 -1.55 19.69
N LYS A 375 -25.62 -1.25 20.99
CA LYS A 375 -26.55 -0.32 21.63
C LYS A 375 -25.99 1.09 21.47
N PRO A 376 -26.78 2.05 20.95
CA PRO A 376 -26.36 3.45 20.98
C PRO A 376 -26.18 3.88 22.44
N MET A 377 -25.07 4.49 22.78
CA MET A 377 -24.94 5.24 24.03
C MET A 377 -25.74 6.52 23.90
N HIS A 378 -26.69 6.70 24.80
CA HIS A 378 -27.41 7.97 25.00
C HIS A 378 -26.52 8.97 25.72
#